data_8f7276fe243e6b6044571dce49a98bf3
#
_entry.id   8f7276fe243e6b6044571dce49a98bf3
#
_cell.length_a   1.000
_cell.length_b   1.000
_cell.length_c   1.000
_cell.angle_alpha   90.00
_cell.angle_beta   90.00
_cell.angle_gamma   90.00
#
_symmetry.space_group_name_H-M   'P 1'
#
loop_
_entity.id
_entity.type
_entity.pdbx_description
1 polymer ?
#
loop_
_entity_poly.entity_id
_entity_poly.type
_entity_poly.pdbx_seq_one_letter_code
_entity_poly.pdbx_strand_id
1 'polypeptide(L)'
;LFTYRGFRYIQVTGYPGKPGLDAITGCVFNSDAAETGAFSCSNELINQIQHNISWGLAGNLHSVPTDCPQRDERLGWMGDAQVIAPTACFNRDMADFFRKWMQDITDCQGTDGAVRDVNPCLDRFNVAKPAWGDAVVIIPWVVYQYYGDRRIIEQNYSNMAAWVEYMKNHSKNDLYERDGYGDWVSLAASPEEPIAAAYYYRDVTLMSQMAKIIGKEEDVATYAELAHKIAAAFNKKYYRPADAWYEGKTQTANLLPLAFGLVPQQQIAAVVRSIAEDVRGRDTHLTTGFLGTSVILPMLSRYG
;
A
#
# COMPACT_ATOMS: atom_id res chain seq x y z
N LEU A 1 -11.07 28.68 -12.31
CA LEU A 1 -10.35 28.12 -11.19
C LEU A 1 -9.35 27.08 -11.69
N PHE A 2 -8.10 27.18 -11.25
CA PHE A 2 -7.06 26.20 -11.57
C PHE A 2 -7.10 25.06 -10.54
N THR A 3 -8.20 24.30 -10.56
CA THR A 3 -8.41 23.14 -9.68
C THR A 3 -9.35 22.14 -10.36
N TYR A 4 -9.31 20.90 -9.92
CA TYR A 4 -10.24 19.85 -10.34
C TYR A 4 -11.10 19.38 -9.16
N ARG A 5 -12.23 18.75 -9.44
CA ARG A 5 -13.17 18.20 -8.46
C ARG A 5 -13.77 16.90 -8.99
N GLY A 6 -13.91 15.90 -8.15
CA GLY A 6 -14.82 14.79 -8.40
C GLY A 6 -16.25 15.21 -8.02
N PHE A 7 -17.22 14.97 -8.90
CA PHE A 7 -18.62 15.35 -8.67
C PHE A 7 -19.59 14.42 -9.38
N ARG A 8 -20.83 14.39 -8.92
CA ARG A 8 -21.96 13.70 -9.58
C ARG A 8 -23.00 14.66 -10.12
N TYR A 9 -23.12 15.83 -9.53
CA TYR A 9 -24.15 16.83 -9.86
C TYR A 9 -23.52 18.21 -9.97
N ILE A 10 -24.05 19.01 -10.88
CA ILE A 10 -23.64 20.40 -11.06
C ILE A 10 -24.89 21.25 -10.84
N GLN A 11 -24.81 22.21 -9.91
CA GLN A 11 -25.85 23.22 -9.74
C GLN A 11 -25.39 24.52 -10.39
N VAL A 12 -26.24 25.09 -11.24
CA VAL A 12 -25.98 26.36 -11.93
C VAL A 12 -26.94 27.41 -11.38
N THR A 13 -26.40 28.56 -10.96
CA THR A 13 -27.19 29.72 -10.51
C THR A 13 -26.74 30.96 -11.27
N GLY A 14 -27.62 31.91 -11.47
CA GLY A 14 -27.33 33.18 -12.13
C GLY A 14 -27.12 33.07 -13.65
N TYR A 15 -27.49 31.95 -14.28
CA TYR A 15 -27.41 31.80 -15.73
C TYR A 15 -28.49 32.65 -16.41
N PRO A 16 -28.17 33.47 -17.43
CA PRO A 16 -29.15 34.27 -18.13
C PRO A 16 -30.08 33.39 -18.97
N GLY A 17 -31.33 33.26 -18.56
CA GLY A 17 -32.32 32.38 -19.20
C GLY A 17 -32.24 30.93 -18.71
N LYS A 18 -32.72 29.98 -19.52
CA LYS A 18 -32.71 28.56 -19.23
C LYS A 18 -31.51 27.90 -19.91
N PRO A 19 -30.55 27.30 -19.17
CA PRO A 19 -29.39 26.62 -19.80
C PRO A 19 -29.85 25.39 -20.58
N GLY A 20 -29.28 25.17 -21.76
CA GLY A 20 -29.36 23.91 -22.49
C GLY A 20 -28.38 22.88 -21.92
N LEU A 21 -28.47 21.62 -22.37
CA LEU A 21 -27.55 20.57 -21.95
C LEU A 21 -26.10 20.81 -22.40
N ASP A 22 -25.93 21.59 -23.46
CA ASP A 22 -24.65 22.00 -24.04
C ASP A 22 -23.99 23.20 -23.34
N ALA A 23 -24.72 23.84 -22.40
CA ALA A 23 -24.21 25.00 -21.66
C ALA A 23 -23.07 24.64 -20.68
N ILE A 24 -22.90 23.37 -20.35
CA ILE A 24 -21.85 22.86 -19.44
C ILE A 24 -21.25 21.62 -20.04
N THR A 25 -19.91 21.60 -20.11
CA THR A 25 -19.14 20.42 -20.50
C THR A 25 -18.28 19.95 -19.33
N GLY A 26 -18.43 18.69 -18.95
CA GLY A 26 -17.53 18.02 -18.00
C GLY A 26 -16.24 17.60 -18.73
N CYS A 27 -15.10 18.08 -18.25
CA CYS A 27 -13.78 17.68 -18.80
C CYS A 27 -13.11 16.69 -17.87
N VAL A 28 -12.80 15.49 -18.37
CA VAL A 28 -11.95 14.53 -17.64
C VAL A 28 -10.51 15.04 -17.70
N PHE A 29 -9.87 15.12 -16.56
CA PHE A 29 -8.50 15.58 -16.41
C PHE A 29 -7.71 14.61 -15.53
N ASN A 30 -6.62 14.07 -16.03
CA ASN A 30 -5.69 13.21 -15.29
C ASN A 30 -4.32 13.17 -15.97
N SER A 31 -3.32 12.56 -15.30
CA SER A 31 -2.04 12.24 -15.93
C SER A 31 -2.25 11.20 -17.02
N ASP A 32 -1.61 11.40 -18.17
CA ASP A 32 -1.74 10.54 -19.35
C ASP A 32 -0.93 9.23 -19.18
N ALA A 33 -1.45 8.34 -18.35
CA ALA A 33 -0.97 6.96 -18.24
C ALA A 33 -1.84 6.07 -19.13
N ALA A 34 -1.25 5.50 -20.18
CA ALA A 34 -1.97 4.67 -21.16
C ALA A 34 -2.67 3.48 -20.50
N GLU A 35 -3.87 3.15 -20.93
CA GLU A 35 -4.54 1.91 -20.54
C GLU A 35 -3.83 0.72 -21.19
N THR A 36 -3.47 -0.29 -20.38
CA THR A 36 -2.68 -1.45 -20.81
C THR A 36 -3.43 -2.76 -20.79
N GLY A 37 -4.65 -2.75 -20.22
CA GLY A 37 -5.46 -3.96 -20.08
C GLY A 37 -6.94 -3.69 -20.20
N ALA A 38 -7.68 -4.73 -20.58
CA ALA A 38 -9.12 -4.75 -20.56
C ALA A 38 -9.60 -6.04 -19.86
N PHE A 39 -10.64 -5.93 -19.06
CA PHE A 39 -11.24 -7.06 -18.37
C PHE A 39 -12.75 -7.08 -18.57
N SER A 40 -13.29 -8.24 -18.88
CA SER A 40 -14.72 -8.51 -18.88
C SER A 40 -14.99 -9.96 -18.50
N CYS A 41 -16.10 -10.21 -17.83
CA CYS A 41 -16.55 -11.56 -17.50
C CYS A 41 -18.09 -11.66 -17.57
N SER A 42 -18.65 -12.86 -17.34
CA SER A 42 -20.10 -13.09 -17.36
C SER A 42 -20.85 -12.51 -16.15
N ASN A 43 -20.16 -11.98 -15.15
CA ASN A 43 -20.78 -11.38 -13.96
C ASN A 43 -20.74 -9.85 -14.05
N GLU A 44 -21.91 -9.25 -14.25
CA GLU A 44 -22.03 -7.79 -14.41
C GLU A 44 -21.59 -6.99 -13.19
N LEU A 45 -21.74 -7.53 -11.96
CA LEU A 45 -21.26 -6.87 -10.77
C LEU A 45 -19.73 -6.73 -10.78
N ILE A 46 -19.03 -7.78 -11.21
CA ILE A 46 -17.55 -7.76 -11.31
C ILE A 46 -17.11 -6.79 -12.42
N ASN A 47 -17.82 -6.75 -13.54
CA ASN A 47 -17.56 -5.77 -14.62
C ASN A 47 -17.74 -4.33 -14.11
N GLN A 48 -18.79 -4.10 -13.31
CA GLN A 48 -19.05 -2.77 -12.71
C GLN A 48 -17.97 -2.40 -11.68
N ILE A 49 -17.47 -3.36 -10.90
CA ILE A 49 -16.35 -3.14 -9.96
C ILE A 49 -15.10 -2.71 -10.75
N GLN A 50 -14.74 -3.43 -11.83
CA GLN A 50 -13.60 -3.09 -12.67
C GLN A 50 -13.74 -1.69 -13.30
N HIS A 51 -14.92 -1.36 -13.78
CA HIS A 51 -15.22 -0.02 -14.31
C HIS A 51 -15.01 1.06 -13.25
N ASN A 52 -15.54 0.86 -12.04
CA ASN A 52 -15.39 1.80 -10.93
C ASN A 52 -13.93 1.97 -10.49
N ILE A 53 -13.15 0.89 -10.48
CA ILE A 53 -11.71 0.92 -10.18
C ILE A 53 -10.98 1.77 -11.22
N SER A 54 -11.24 1.54 -12.51
CA SER A 54 -10.60 2.28 -13.60
C SER A 54 -10.89 3.78 -13.54
N TRP A 55 -12.14 4.17 -13.23
CA TRP A 55 -12.53 5.56 -13.04
C TRP A 55 -11.96 6.18 -11.76
N GLY A 56 -11.99 5.43 -10.65
CA GLY A 56 -11.38 5.87 -9.39
C GLY A 56 -9.89 6.11 -9.53
N LEU A 57 -9.18 5.21 -10.23
CA LEU A 57 -7.77 5.35 -10.54
C LEU A 57 -7.51 6.60 -11.39
N ALA A 58 -8.23 6.77 -12.51
CA ALA A 58 -8.08 7.95 -13.38
C ALA A 58 -8.30 9.26 -12.62
N GLY A 59 -9.32 9.30 -11.75
CA GLY A 59 -9.63 10.47 -10.93
C GLY A 59 -8.58 10.82 -9.87
N ASN A 60 -7.60 9.96 -9.65
CA ASN A 60 -6.56 10.12 -8.63
C ASN A 60 -5.12 10.12 -9.20
N LEU A 61 -4.96 10.26 -10.51
CA LEU A 61 -3.65 10.39 -11.16
C LEU A 61 -3.43 11.84 -11.61
N HIS A 62 -2.82 12.65 -10.76
CA HIS A 62 -2.56 14.07 -11.03
C HIS A 62 -1.09 14.44 -10.73
N SER A 63 -0.15 13.93 -11.54
CA SER A 63 1.30 13.98 -11.33
C SER A 63 1.78 13.21 -10.10
N VAL A 64 0.90 12.98 -9.13
CA VAL A 64 1.08 12.14 -7.94
C VAL A 64 -0.17 11.26 -7.77
N PRO A 65 -0.07 10.11 -7.09
CA PRO A 65 -1.24 9.31 -6.74
C PRO A 65 -1.97 10.00 -5.59
N THR A 66 -3.08 10.69 -5.90
CA THR A 66 -3.86 11.39 -4.87
C THR A 66 -4.83 10.45 -4.16
N ASP A 67 -5.08 10.71 -2.87
CA ASP A 67 -5.98 9.94 -2.03
C ASP A 67 -7.46 10.11 -2.42
N CYS A 68 -7.82 11.27 -2.93
CA CYS A 68 -9.20 11.61 -3.23
C CYS A 68 -9.33 12.72 -4.29
N PRO A 69 -10.39 12.72 -5.15
CA PRO A 69 -10.62 13.79 -6.12
C PRO A 69 -11.68 14.81 -5.69
N GLN A 70 -12.50 14.55 -4.65
CA GLN A 70 -13.77 15.24 -4.41
C GLN A 70 -13.73 16.28 -3.27
N ARG A 71 -12.68 16.34 -2.46
CA ARG A 71 -12.56 17.25 -1.31
C ARG A 71 -11.24 18.01 -1.32
N ASP A 72 -11.06 18.93 -0.40
CA ASP A 72 -9.85 19.75 -0.25
C ASP A 72 -8.73 19.01 0.50
N GLU A 73 -8.34 17.89 -0.04
CA GLU A 73 -7.18 17.09 0.36
C GLU A 73 -6.32 16.85 -0.88
N ARG A 74 -6.56 15.82 -1.67
CA ARG A 74 -5.91 15.53 -2.95
C ARG A 74 -4.38 15.51 -2.84
N LEU A 75 -3.88 14.70 -1.91
CA LEU A 75 -2.48 14.60 -1.56
C LEU A 75 -1.91 13.24 -1.94
N GLY A 76 -0.61 13.18 -2.15
CA GLY A 76 0.11 11.94 -2.43
C GLY A 76 0.35 11.12 -1.16
N TRP A 77 -0.72 10.59 -0.57
CA TRP A 77 -0.63 9.71 0.60
C TRP A 77 0.06 8.41 0.26
N MET A 78 1.12 8.11 1.00
CA MET A 78 2.00 6.97 0.74
C MET A 78 1.31 5.62 0.97
N GLY A 79 0.48 5.51 2.01
CA GLY A 79 -0.27 4.30 2.33
C GLY A 79 -1.25 3.92 1.23
N ASP A 80 -2.01 4.90 0.75
CA ASP A 80 -2.97 4.74 -0.35
C ASP A 80 -2.26 4.28 -1.63
N ALA A 81 -1.16 4.95 -1.94
CA ALA A 81 -0.39 4.67 -3.15
C ALA A 81 0.20 3.26 -3.16
N GLN A 82 0.80 2.79 -2.05
CA GLN A 82 1.40 1.45 -2.01
C GLN A 82 0.36 0.33 -2.11
N VAL A 83 -0.85 0.57 -1.61
CA VAL A 83 -1.94 -0.41 -1.69
C VAL A 83 -2.51 -0.50 -3.10
N ILE A 84 -2.72 0.65 -3.78
CA ILE A 84 -3.28 0.66 -5.13
C ILE A 84 -2.26 0.35 -6.24
N ALA A 85 -0.95 0.44 -5.96
CA ALA A 85 0.09 0.33 -6.98
C ALA A 85 0.00 -0.93 -7.86
N PRO A 86 -0.22 -2.15 -7.34
CA PRO A 86 -0.40 -3.33 -8.18
C PRO A 86 -1.61 -3.20 -9.11
N THR A 87 -2.74 -2.73 -8.59
CA THR A 87 -3.97 -2.51 -9.36
C THR A 87 -3.76 -1.44 -10.44
N ALA A 88 -3.03 -0.38 -10.11
CA ALA A 88 -2.70 0.67 -11.07
C ALA A 88 -1.87 0.11 -12.24
N CYS A 89 -0.84 -0.70 -11.95
CA CYS A 89 0.00 -1.34 -12.96
C CYS A 89 -0.74 -2.37 -13.81
N PHE A 90 -1.79 -3.01 -13.30
CA PHE A 90 -2.64 -3.89 -14.10
C PHE A 90 -3.48 -3.14 -15.13
N ASN A 91 -3.91 -1.92 -14.82
CA ASN A 91 -4.86 -1.17 -15.63
C ASN A 91 -4.19 -0.14 -16.53
N ARG A 92 -3.02 0.37 -16.14
CA ARG A 92 -2.33 1.47 -16.84
C ARG A 92 -0.82 1.26 -16.85
N ASP A 93 -0.15 1.87 -17.83
CA ASP A 93 1.32 1.98 -17.81
C ASP A 93 1.74 3.03 -16.77
N MET A 94 2.15 2.53 -15.62
CA MET A 94 2.52 3.35 -14.46
C MET A 94 4.04 3.54 -14.32
N ALA A 95 4.86 3.01 -15.21
CA ALA A 95 6.31 3.00 -15.06
C ALA A 95 6.89 4.41 -14.89
N ASP A 96 6.56 5.32 -15.81
CA ASP A 96 7.06 6.71 -15.77
C ASP A 96 6.39 7.53 -14.66
N PHE A 97 5.12 7.27 -14.40
CA PHE A 97 4.37 7.93 -13.33
C PHE A 97 5.01 7.65 -11.95
N PHE A 98 5.25 6.38 -11.64
CA PHE A 98 5.88 6.00 -10.38
C PHE A 98 7.36 6.39 -10.32
N ARG A 99 8.08 6.35 -11.44
CA ARG A 99 9.47 6.85 -11.47
C ARG A 99 9.55 8.33 -11.09
N LYS A 100 8.65 9.15 -11.65
CA LYS A 100 8.55 10.57 -11.28
C LYS A 100 8.21 10.75 -9.81
N TRP A 101 7.23 10.00 -9.32
CA TRP A 101 6.80 10.14 -7.93
C TRP A 101 7.85 9.64 -6.93
N MET A 102 8.64 8.62 -7.28
CA MET A 102 9.80 8.22 -6.48
C MET A 102 10.84 9.34 -6.34
N GLN A 103 11.00 10.20 -7.35
CA GLN A 103 11.83 11.39 -7.21
C GLN A 103 11.25 12.38 -6.20
N ASP A 104 9.94 12.62 -6.22
CA ASP A 104 9.28 13.47 -5.22
C ASP A 104 9.49 12.94 -3.79
N ILE A 105 9.43 11.61 -3.60
CA ILE A 105 9.70 10.97 -2.31
C ILE A 105 11.15 11.19 -1.89
N THR A 106 12.08 10.99 -2.80
CA THR A 106 13.52 11.16 -2.57
C THR A 106 13.85 12.59 -2.16
N ASP A 107 13.29 13.59 -2.84
CA ASP A 107 13.50 15.02 -2.56
C ASP A 107 12.96 15.42 -1.19
N CYS A 108 12.01 14.65 -0.66
CA CYS A 108 11.36 14.90 0.62
C CYS A 108 11.88 14.03 1.78
N GLN A 109 12.75 13.07 1.52
CA GLN A 109 13.26 12.19 2.57
C GLN A 109 14.17 12.94 3.54
N GLY A 110 13.99 12.71 4.84
CA GLY A 110 14.83 13.31 5.87
C GLY A 110 16.28 12.84 5.79
N THR A 111 17.20 13.68 6.26
CA THR A 111 18.64 13.34 6.31
C THR A 111 18.95 12.19 7.26
N ASP A 112 18.05 11.86 8.16
CA ASP A 112 18.07 10.71 9.05
C ASP A 112 17.47 9.43 8.40
N GLY A 113 16.97 9.53 7.18
CA GLY A 113 16.31 8.45 6.43
C GLY A 113 14.79 8.38 6.62
N ALA A 114 14.20 9.21 7.48
CA ALA A 114 12.76 9.22 7.69
C ALA A 114 12.00 9.59 6.40
N VAL A 115 10.92 8.87 6.10
CA VAL A 115 10.06 9.12 4.95
C VAL A 115 8.79 9.83 5.39
N ARG A 116 8.36 10.83 4.62
CA ARG A 116 7.11 11.55 4.88
C ARG A 116 5.90 10.69 4.51
N ASP A 117 4.79 10.88 5.22
CA ASP A 117 3.55 10.13 4.96
C ASP A 117 2.81 10.62 3.71
N VAL A 118 3.12 11.85 3.27
CA VAL A 118 2.59 12.51 2.06
C VAL A 118 3.74 13.01 1.20
N ASN A 119 3.72 12.73 -0.09
CA ASN A 119 4.72 13.21 -1.04
C ASN A 119 4.08 13.72 -2.35
N PRO A 120 4.50 14.88 -2.89
CA PRO A 120 5.51 15.80 -2.32
C PRO A 120 5.19 16.24 -0.91
N CYS A 121 6.23 16.49 -0.12
CA CYS A 121 6.08 16.74 1.31
C CYS A 121 5.41 18.08 1.63
N LEU A 122 4.63 18.03 2.70
CA LEU A 122 4.08 19.21 3.37
C LEU A 122 4.44 19.11 4.85
N ASP A 123 4.99 20.19 5.43
CA ASP A 123 5.52 20.20 6.80
C ASP A 123 4.49 19.89 7.89
N ARG A 124 3.21 20.04 7.57
CA ARG A 124 2.10 19.77 8.49
C ARG A 124 1.78 18.29 8.72
N PHE A 125 2.37 17.38 7.94
CA PHE A 125 2.09 15.95 8.04
C PHE A 125 3.19 15.20 8.77
N ASN A 126 2.82 14.04 9.30
CA ASN A 126 3.70 13.17 10.04
C ASN A 126 4.80 12.57 9.17
N VAL A 127 5.75 11.94 9.83
CA VAL A 127 6.84 11.19 9.21
C VAL A 127 6.95 9.81 9.81
N ALA A 128 7.45 8.89 9.02
CA ALA A 128 7.83 7.54 9.45
C ALA A 128 6.68 6.72 10.05
N LYS A 129 5.44 6.93 9.57
CA LYS A 129 4.32 6.09 9.97
C LYS A 129 4.36 4.76 9.21
N PRO A 130 4.21 3.62 9.94
CA PRO A 130 4.17 2.30 9.34
C PRO A 130 3.07 2.16 8.29
N ALA A 131 3.33 1.37 7.27
CA ALA A 131 2.52 1.15 6.07
C ALA A 131 2.42 2.38 5.13
N TRP A 132 2.83 3.56 5.57
CA TRP A 132 2.93 4.77 4.73
C TRP A 132 4.36 4.98 4.25
N GLY A 133 5.33 5.18 5.15
CA GLY A 133 6.74 5.34 4.79
C GLY A 133 7.29 4.19 3.94
N ASP A 134 6.79 2.99 4.18
CA ASP A 134 7.20 1.75 3.50
C ASP A 134 6.95 1.76 1.98
N ALA A 135 6.12 2.68 1.49
CA ALA A 135 5.91 2.85 0.04
C ALA A 135 7.22 3.16 -0.71
N VAL A 136 8.23 3.76 -0.05
CA VAL A 136 9.55 4.02 -0.64
C VAL A 136 10.25 2.73 -1.09
N VAL A 137 9.98 1.61 -0.41
CA VAL A 137 10.50 0.26 -0.74
C VAL A 137 9.52 -0.50 -1.62
N ILE A 138 8.22 -0.39 -1.33
CA ILE A 138 7.18 -1.20 -1.98
C ILE A 138 6.96 -0.77 -3.45
N ILE A 139 6.94 0.53 -3.74
CA ILE A 139 6.70 1.03 -5.10
C ILE A 139 7.77 0.58 -6.09
N PRO A 140 9.10 0.72 -5.82
CA PRO A 140 10.13 0.19 -6.71
C PRO A 140 10.01 -1.31 -6.94
N TRP A 141 9.67 -2.08 -5.91
CA TRP A 141 9.41 -3.51 -6.04
C TRP A 141 8.25 -3.81 -6.97
N VAL A 142 7.10 -3.15 -6.79
CA VAL A 142 5.92 -3.32 -7.65
C VAL A 142 6.26 -2.97 -9.10
N VAL A 143 6.87 -1.82 -9.35
CA VAL A 143 7.24 -1.42 -10.72
C VAL A 143 8.19 -2.45 -11.35
N TYR A 144 9.18 -2.93 -10.61
CA TYR A 144 10.05 -4.01 -11.11
C TYR A 144 9.28 -5.29 -11.44
N GLN A 145 8.33 -5.70 -10.60
CA GLN A 145 7.53 -6.91 -10.82
C GLN A 145 6.67 -6.83 -12.09
N TYR A 146 6.15 -5.66 -12.42
CA TYR A 146 5.28 -5.48 -13.58
C TYR A 146 6.01 -5.17 -14.89
N TYR A 147 7.14 -4.46 -14.82
CA TYR A 147 7.83 -3.97 -16.01
C TYR A 147 9.23 -4.56 -16.22
N GLY A 148 9.80 -5.28 -15.24
CA GLY A 148 11.15 -5.84 -15.32
C GLY A 148 12.25 -4.79 -15.33
N ASP A 149 11.92 -3.52 -15.09
CA ASP A 149 12.88 -2.42 -15.13
C ASP A 149 13.65 -2.31 -13.81
N ARG A 150 14.86 -2.88 -13.77
CA ARG A 150 15.74 -2.83 -12.61
C ARG A 150 16.26 -1.43 -12.27
N ARG A 151 16.19 -0.47 -13.21
CA ARG A 151 16.71 0.88 -13.00
C ARG A 151 15.98 1.59 -11.86
N ILE A 152 14.68 1.33 -11.66
CA ILE A 152 13.95 1.93 -10.55
C ILE A 152 14.50 1.47 -9.19
N ILE A 153 14.97 0.23 -9.10
CA ILE A 153 15.66 -0.29 -7.89
C ILE A 153 17.01 0.40 -7.73
N GLU A 154 17.83 0.41 -8.80
CA GLU A 154 19.18 0.97 -8.77
C GLU A 154 19.19 2.45 -8.37
N GLN A 155 18.27 3.24 -8.94
CA GLN A 155 18.16 4.68 -8.70
C GLN A 155 17.68 5.04 -7.30
N ASN A 156 16.84 4.19 -6.68
CA ASN A 156 16.24 4.47 -5.38
C ASN A 156 16.86 3.64 -4.23
N TYR A 157 17.88 2.82 -4.52
CA TYR A 157 18.41 1.87 -3.54
C TYR A 157 18.93 2.54 -2.26
N SER A 158 19.65 3.65 -2.38
CA SER A 158 20.17 4.40 -1.24
C SER A 158 19.06 4.95 -0.35
N ASN A 159 17.96 5.43 -0.94
CA ASN A 159 16.80 5.96 -0.22
C ASN A 159 16.03 4.86 0.52
N MET A 160 15.84 3.71 -0.14
CA MET A 160 15.25 2.53 0.48
C MET A 160 16.11 2.01 1.65
N ALA A 161 17.43 1.94 1.45
CA ALA A 161 18.38 1.53 2.50
C ALA A 161 18.37 2.50 3.70
N ALA A 162 18.31 3.81 3.43
CA ALA A 162 18.21 4.83 4.48
C ALA A 162 16.92 4.68 5.30
N TRP A 163 15.79 4.36 4.67
CA TRP A 163 14.53 4.07 5.36
C TRP A 163 14.63 2.83 6.26
N VAL A 164 15.20 1.74 5.75
CA VAL A 164 15.40 0.53 6.56
C VAL A 164 16.35 0.78 7.73
N GLU A 165 17.41 1.55 7.53
CA GLU A 165 18.33 1.92 8.62
C GLU A 165 17.65 2.84 9.64
N TYR A 166 16.78 3.77 9.19
CA TYR A 166 15.95 4.55 10.10
C TYR A 166 15.07 3.65 10.99
N MET A 167 14.35 2.70 10.41
CA MET A 167 13.51 1.77 11.19
C MET A 167 14.36 0.95 12.16
N LYS A 168 15.52 0.45 11.72
CA LYS A 168 16.44 -0.33 12.55
C LYS A 168 16.92 0.49 13.75
N ASN A 169 17.32 1.74 13.55
CA ASN A 169 17.81 2.63 14.61
C ASN A 169 16.71 3.02 15.62
N HIS A 170 15.44 2.92 15.23
CA HIS A 170 14.28 3.17 16.09
C HIS A 170 13.62 1.89 16.61
N SER A 171 14.21 0.72 16.32
CA SER A 171 13.71 -0.57 16.78
C SER A 171 14.20 -0.92 18.19
N LYS A 172 13.40 -1.71 18.89
CA LYS A 172 13.77 -2.34 20.17
C LYS A 172 13.60 -3.85 20.05
N ASN A 173 14.62 -4.62 20.46
CA ASN A 173 14.60 -6.08 20.38
C ASN A 173 14.22 -6.58 18.96
N ASP A 174 14.83 -6.01 17.96
CA ASP A 174 14.59 -6.30 16.53
C ASP A 174 13.17 -5.96 16.02
N LEU A 175 12.35 -5.22 16.76
CA LEU A 175 11.02 -4.82 16.37
C LEU A 175 10.91 -3.29 16.23
N TYR A 176 10.46 -2.84 15.08
CA TYR A 176 10.05 -1.46 14.86
C TYR A 176 8.60 -1.31 15.33
N GLU A 177 8.43 -0.78 16.54
CA GLU A 177 7.13 -0.61 17.18
C GLU A 177 6.82 0.87 17.29
N ARG A 178 5.98 1.34 16.41
CA ARG A 178 5.60 2.75 16.34
C ARG A 178 4.09 2.86 16.14
N ASP A 179 3.53 3.91 16.71
CA ASP A 179 2.17 4.36 16.39
C ASP A 179 2.07 4.75 14.91
N GLY A 180 0.92 4.51 14.33
CA GLY A 180 0.66 4.77 12.92
C GLY A 180 -0.79 5.14 12.65
N TYR A 181 -1.26 4.76 11.50
CA TYR A 181 -2.66 4.92 11.13
C TYR A 181 -3.44 3.59 11.24
N GLY A 182 -2.76 2.52 11.69
CA GLY A 182 -3.34 1.21 11.82
C GLY A 182 -3.80 0.62 10.48
N ASP A 183 -4.79 -0.25 10.54
CA ASP A 183 -5.51 -0.70 9.35
C ASP A 183 -6.63 0.29 9.05
N TRP A 184 -6.31 1.33 8.28
CA TRP A 184 -7.15 2.51 8.06
C TRP A 184 -8.56 2.15 7.57
N VAL A 185 -9.58 2.76 8.19
CA VAL A 185 -11.01 2.52 7.90
C VAL A 185 -11.45 1.07 8.21
N SER A 186 -10.78 0.35 9.10
CA SER A 186 -11.20 -0.97 9.53
C SER A 186 -12.44 -0.93 10.43
N LEU A 187 -13.28 -1.96 10.35
CA LEU A 187 -14.40 -2.15 11.27
C LEU A 187 -13.95 -2.76 12.61
N ALA A 188 -12.83 -3.49 12.61
CA ALA A 188 -12.17 -4.00 13.80
C ALA A 188 -10.75 -3.43 13.88
N ALA A 189 -10.51 -2.58 14.87
CA ALA A 189 -9.20 -1.95 15.06
C ALA A 189 -8.14 -3.00 15.38
N SER A 190 -7.06 -3.01 14.59
CA SER A 190 -5.87 -3.83 14.83
C SER A 190 -4.82 -3.03 15.60
N PRO A 191 -4.04 -3.64 16.52
CA PRO A 191 -2.93 -2.97 17.17
C PRO A 191 -1.90 -2.46 16.14
N GLU A 192 -1.37 -1.27 16.37
CA GLU A 192 -0.49 -0.59 15.42
C GLU A 192 0.94 -1.16 15.44
N GLU A 193 1.44 -1.56 16.60
CA GLU A 193 2.80 -2.08 16.75
C GLU A 193 3.06 -3.37 15.95
N PRO A 194 2.18 -4.38 15.96
CA PRO A 194 2.34 -5.54 15.08
C PRO A 194 2.30 -5.18 13.60
N ILE A 195 1.49 -4.20 13.20
CA ILE A 195 1.45 -3.71 11.81
C ILE A 195 2.80 -3.10 11.45
N ALA A 196 3.34 -2.23 12.31
CA ALA A 196 4.64 -1.60 12.11
C ALA A 196 5.77 -2.63 11.95
N ALA A 197 5.82 -3.60 12.88
CA ALA A 197 6.83 -4.65 12.85
C ALA A 197 6.69 -5.58 11.62
N ALA A 198 5.46 -5.84 11.16
CA ALA A 198 5.21 -6.65 9.96
C ALA A 198 5.68 -5.91 8.69
N TYR A 199 5.43 -4.61 8.57
CA TYR A 199 5.92 -3.81 7.45
C TYR A 199 7.45 -3.67 7.47
N TYR A 200 8.06 -3.47 8.63
CA TYR A 200 9.52 -3.49 8.75
C TYR A 200 10.12 -4.81 8.23
N TYR A 201 9.55 -5.95 8.63
CA TYR A 201 9.96 -7.25 8.09
C TYR A 201 9.80 -7.33 6.57
N ARG A 202 8.65 -6.87 6.05
CA ARG A 202 8.37 -6.84 4.61
C ARG A 202 9.45 -6.05 3.86
N ASP A 203 9.75 -4.85 4.30
CA ASP A 203 10.73 -3.97 3.67
C ASP A 203 12.12 -4.58 3.67
N VAL A 204 12.57 -5.11 4.81
CA VAL A 204 13.87 -5.79 4.91
C VAL A 204 13.95 -7.01 3.96
N THR A 205 12.85 -7.77 3.86
CA THR A 205 12.77 -8.92 2.95
C THR A 205 12.83 -8.47 1.48
N LEU A 206 12.12 -7.41 1.12
CA LEU A 206 12.15 -6.83 -0.22
C LEU A 206 13.54 -6.27 -0.55
N MET A 207 14.21 -5.62 0.40
CA MET A 207 15.57 -5.13 0.21
C MET A 207 16.56 -6.25 -0.08
N SER A 208 16.46 -7.39 0.62
CA SER A 208 17.29 -8.56 0.31
C SER A 208 17.07 -9.06 -1.13
N GLN A 209 15.80 -9.11 -1.58
CA GLN A 209 15.47 -9.53 -2.94
C GLN A 209 15.97 -8.52 -3.99
N MET A 210 15.77 -7.23 -3.75
CA MET A 210 16.21 -6.17 -4.65
C MET A 210 17.74 -6.07 -4.71
N ALA A 211 18.44 -6.25 -3.59
CA ALA A 211 19.90 -6.34 -3.55
C ALA A 211 20.43 -7.45 -4.47
N LYS A 212 19.79 -8.62 -4.44
CA LYS A 212 20.13 -9.74 -5.34
C LYS A 212 19.94 -9.37 -6.81
N ILE A 213 18.85 -8.68 -7.17
CA ILE A 213 18.55 -8.25 -8.54
C ILE A 213 19.64 -7.32 -9.10
N ILE A 214 20.17 -6.43 -8.25
CA ILE A 214 21.18 -5.45 -8.66
C ILE A 214 22.63 -5.89 -8.34
N GLY A 215 22.83 -7.11 -7.84
CA GLY A 215 24.16 -7.71 -7.62
C GLY A 215 24.91 -7.22 -6.37
N LYS A 216 24.18 -6.78 -5.33
CA LYS A 216 24.76 -6.36 -4.03
C LYS A 216 24.79 -7.54 -3.04
N GLU A 217 25.68 -8.48 -3.24
CA GLU A 217 25.71 -9.76 -2.50
C GLU A 217 25.86 -9.60 -0.96
N GLU A 218 26.64 -8.63 -0.50
CA GLU A 218 26.79 -8.35 0.94
C GLU A 218 25.48 -7.89 1.57
N ASP A 219 24.72 -7.05 0.86
CA ASP A 219 23.44 -6.56 1.32
C ASP A 219 22.38 -7.68 1.34
N VAL A 220 22.45 -8.63 0.40
CA VAL A 220 21.57 -9.81 0.39
C VAL A 220 21.66 -10.56 1.72
N ALA A 221 22.88 -10.88 2.15
CA ALA A 221 23.12 -11.63 3.40
C ALA A 221 22.71 -10.79 4.63
N THR A 222 23.06 -9.50 4.64
CA THR A 222 22.77 -8.58 5.75
C THR A 222 21.26 -8.43 5.97
N TYR A 223 20.49 -8.18 4.90
CA TYR A 223 19.02 -8.04 5.01
C TYR A 223 18.35 -9.38 5.29
N ALA A 224 18.82 -10.49 4.75
CA ALA A 224 18.28 -11.82 5.06
C ALA A 224 18.45 -12.17 6.55
N GLU A 225 19.62 -11.89 7.13
CA GLU A 225 19.87 -12.10 8.56
C GLU A 225 18.98 -11.20 9.42
N LEU A 226 18.83 -9.92 9.05
CA LEU A 226 17.96 -8.98 9.76
C LEU A 226 16.49 -9.44 9.69
N ALA A 227 16.00 -9.84 8.52
CA ALA A 227 14.65 -10.37 8.36
C ALA A 227 14.41 -11.59 9.26
N HIS A 228 15.39 -12.49 9.37
CA HIS A 228 15.29 -13.66 10.25
C HIS A 228 15.16 -13.25 11.73
N LYS A 229 15.95 -12.27 12.19
CA LYS A 229 15.86 -11.74 13.57
C LYS A 229 14.48 -11.11 13.84
N ILE A 230 14.01 -10.28 12.92
CA ILE A 230 12.68 -9.65 13.02
C ILE A 230 11.59 -10.73 13.09
N ALA A 231 11.61 -11.73 12.21
CA ALA A 231 10.61 -12.79 12.19
C ALA A 231 10.58 -13.60 13.50
N ALA A 232 11.75 -13.92 14.07
CA ALA A 232 11.84 -14.60 15.34
C ALA A 232 11.27 -13.77 16.50
N ALA A 233 11.64 -12.49 16.58
CA ALA A 233 11.15 -11.56 17.59
C ALA A 233 9.64 -11.33 17.45
N PHE A 234 9.15 -11.14 16.20
CA PHE A 234 7.75 -10.94 15.88
C PHE A 234 6.86 -12.11 16.37
N ASN A 235 7.22 -13.32 15.97
CA ASN A 235 6.45 -14.51 16.35
C ASN A 235 6.52 -14.77 17.85
N LYS A 236 7.66 -14.56 18.48
CA LYS A 236 7.81 -14.69 19.94
C LYS A 236 6.90 -13.72 20.70
N LYS A 237 6.77 -12.48 20.22
CA LYS A 237 5.98 -11.44 20.91
C LYS A 237 4.50 -11.53 20.61
N TYR A 238 4.13 -11.66 19.34
CA TYR A 238 2.76 -11.43 18.89
C TYR A 238 1.95 -12.69 18.59
N TYR A 239 2.59 -13.83 18.27
CA TYR A 239 1.86 -15.06 17.96
C TYR A 239 1.33 -15.73 19.22
N ARG A 240 0.08 -16.16 19.18
CA ARG A 240 -0.63 -16.89 20.24
C ARG A 240 -0.95 -18.31 19.74
N PRO A 241 -0.11 -19.32 20.06
CA PRO A 241 -0.27 -20.68 19.52
C PRO A 241 -1.58 -21.37 19.94
N ALA A 242 -2.13 -21.01 21.09
CA ALA A 242 -3.33 -21.67 21.65
C ALA A 242 -4.57 -21.52 20.76
N ASP A 243 -4.68 -20.42 20.06
CA ASP A 243 -5.83 -20.10 19.20
C ASP A 243 -5.44 -19.73 17.77
N ALA A 244 -4.15 -19.83 17.43
CA ALA A 244 -3.58 -19.50 16.13
C ALA A 244 -3.88 -18.07 15.67
N TRP A 245 -3.87 -17.12 16.61
CA TRP A 245 -4.03 -15.70 16.34
C TRP A 245 -2.76 -14.92 16.68
N TYR A 246 -2.57 -13.87 15.93
CA TYR A 246 -1.67 -12.78 16.33
C TYR A 246 -2.38 -11.80 17.24
N GLU A 247 -1.61 -10.98 17.95
CA GLU A 247 -2.10 -9.98 18.88
C GLU A 247 -3.14 -9.06 18.24
N GLY A 248 -4.23 -8.79 18.97
CA GLY A 248 -5.40 -8.06 18.50
C GLY A 248 -6.53 -8.94 17.99
N LYS A 249 -6.26 -10.17 17.57
CA LYS A 249 -7.27 -11.14 17.08
C LYS A 249 -8.23 -10.57 16.04
N THR A 250 -7.70 -9.76 15.12
CA THR A 250 -8.45 -9.24 13.99
C THR A 250 -8.04 -9.96 12.70
N GLN A 251 -8.88 -9.91 11.68
CA GLN A 251 -8.54 -10.47 10.37
C GLN A 251 -7.19 -9.92 9.89
N THR A 252 -6.96 -8.62 9.98
CA THR A 252 -5.72 -7.97 9.54
C THR A 252 -4.51 -8.41 10.35
N ALA A 253 -4.67 -8.62 11.67
CA ALA A 253 -3.58 -9.09 12.52
C ALA A 253 -3.02 -10.46 12.09
N ASN A 254 -3.85 -11.34 11.51
CA ASN A 254 -3.42 -12.61 10.94
C ASN A 254 -3.03 -12.50 9.46
N LEU A 255 -3.69 -11.61 8.70
CA LEU A 255 -3.49 -11.48 7.26
C LEU A 255 -2.13 -10.91 6.89
N LEU A 256 -1.67 -9.84 7.57
CA LEU A 256 -0.40 -9.21 7.23
C LEU A 256 0.80 -10.16 7.46
N PRO A 257 0.94 -10.83 8.62
CA PRO A 257 1.99 -11.81 8.79
C PRO A 257 1.94 -12.95 7.77
N LEU A 258 0.74 -13.41 7.42
CA LEU A 258 0.55 -14.45 6.41
C LEU A 258 1.00 -13.99 5.02
N ALA A 259 0.58 -12.81 4.60
CA ALA A 259 0.90 -12.25 3.30
C ALA A 259 2.39 -11.94 3.14
N PHE A 260 3.05 -11.52 4.21
CA PHE A 260 4.47 -11.14 4.18
C PHE A 260 5.42 -12.32 4.44
N GLY A 261 4.89 -13.51 4.77
CA GLY A 261 5.72 -14.70 5.03
C GLY A 261 6.32 -14.76 6.43
N LEU A 262 5.76 -14.02 7.38
CA LEU A 262 6.15 -14.04 8.81
C LEU A 262 5.63 -15.28 9.54
N VAL A 263 4.51 -15.85 9.09
CA VAL A 263 3.92 -17.03 9.74
C VAL A 263 4.82 -18.25 9.55
N PRO A 264 5.27 -18.93 10.63
CA PRO A 264 6.04 -20.16 10.50
C PRO A 264 5.28 -21.21 9.67
N GLN A 265 6.00 -21.93 8.81
CA GLN A 265 5.41 -22.86 7.84
C GLN A 265 4.40 -23.85 8.48
N GLN A 266 4.74 -24.38 9.66
CA GLN A 266 3.90 -25.33 10.41
C GLN A 266 2.62 -24.70 10.98
N GLN A 267 2.53 -23.37 11.04
CA GLN A 267 1.40 -22.64 11.60
C GLN A 267 0.45 -22.07 10.51
N ILE A 268 0.87 -22.06 9.25
CA ILE A 268 0.10 -21.44 8.16
C ILE A 268 -1.32 -21.99 8.09
N ALA A 269 -1.49 -23.31 8.10
CA ALA A 269 -2.82 -23.93 8.00
C ALA A 269 -3.74 -23.54 9.17
N ALA A 270 -3.20 -23.39 10.38
CA ALA A 270 -3.98 -22.99 11.55
C ALA A 270 -4.38 -21.51 11.47
N VAL A 271 -3.46 -20.63 11.07
CA VAL A 271 -3.72 -19.19 10.89
C VAL A 271 -4.74 -18.93 9.78
N VAL A 272 -4.62 -19.63 8.65
CA VAL A 272 -5.61 -19.54 7.56
C VAL A 272 -7.00 -19.99 8.02
N ARG A 273 -7.06 -21.09 8.76
CA ARG A 273 -8.34 -21.59 9.32
C ARG A 273 -8.98 -20.56 10.25
N SER A 274 -8.22 -19.95 11.16
CA SER A 274 -8.72 -18.92 12.06
C SER A 274 -9.33 -17.73 11.31
N ILE A 275 -8.69 -17.27 10.22
CA ILE A 275 -9.21 -16.19 9.37
C ILE A 275 -10.52 -16.65 8.70
N ALA A 276 -10.54 -17.83 8.09
CA ALA A 276 -11.70 -18.34 7.37
C ALA A 276 -12.90 -18.58 8.29
N GLU A 277 -12.66 -19.08 9.51
CA GLU A 277 -13.70 -19.27 10.53
C GLU A 277 -14.27 -17.94 11.02
N ASP A 278 -13.42 -16.92 11.24
CA ASP A 278 -13.89 -15.60 11.63
C ASP A 278 -14.76 -14.95 10.52
N VAL A 279 -14.33 -15.03 9.25
CA VAL A 279 -15.11 -14.53 8.12
C VAL A 279 -16.45 -15.24 8.02
N ARG A 280 -16.48 -16.59 8.12
CA ARG A 280 -17.74 -17.36 8.10
C ARG A 280 -18.64 -17.05 9.29
N GLY A 281 -18.07 -16.89 10.48
CA GLY A 281 -18.80 -16.52 11.69
C GLY A 281 -19.43 -15.14 11.67
N ARG A 282 -19.04 -14.32 10.69
CA ARG A 282 -19.57 -12.96 10.44
C ARG A 282 -20.41 -12.89 9.15
N ASP A 283 -21.10 -13.94 8.80
CA ASP A 283 -21.91 -13.98 7.57
C ASP A 283 -21.09 -13.60 6.31
N THR A 284 -19.83 -14.03 6.24
CA THR A 284 -18.87 -13.70 5.17
C THR A 284 -18.53 -12.21 5.06
N HIS A 285 -18.66 -11.45 6.15
CA HIS A 285 -18.27 -10.05 6.18
C HIS A 285 -16.82 -9.84 6.61
N LEU A 286 -16.18 -8.89 5.95
CA LEU A 286 -14.84 -8.45 6.29
C LEU A 286 -14.88 -7.41 7.41
N THR A 287 -13.84 -7.40 8.25
CA THR A 287 -13.62 -6.37 9.27
C THR A 287 -12.37 -5.56 9.03
N THR A 288 -11.68 -5.86 7.94
CA THR A 288 -10.42 -5.24 7.53
C THR A 288 -10.61 -3.79 7.10
N GLY A 289 -9.59 -2.98 7.32
CA GLY A 289 -9.37 -1.72 6.63
C GLY A 289 -8.66 -1.96 5.29
N PHE A 290 -8.08 -0.91 4.70
CA PHE A 290 -7.52 -1.08 3.35
C PHE A 290 -6.23 -1.92 3.33
N LEU A 291 -5.44 -1.97 4.40
CA LEU A 291 -4.25 -2.83 4.47
C LEU A 291 -4.63 -4.31 4.45
N GLY A 292 -5.54 -4.73 5.32
CA GLY A 292 -6.01 -6.10 5.37
C GLY A 292 -6.82 -6.50 4.12
N THR A 293 -7.65 -5.60 3.60
CA THR A 293 -8.46 -5.83 2.39
C THR A 293 -7.58 -6.08 1.17
N SER A 294 -6.42 -5.42 1.05
CA SER A 294 -5.50 -5.60 -0.07
C SER A 294 -4.95 -7.03 -0.20
N VAL A 295 -4.92 -7.78 0.89
CA VAL A 295 -4.28 -9.10 0.95
C VAL A 295 -5.25 -10.27 1.23
N ILE A 296 -6.45 -10.02 1.75
CA ILE A 296 -7.36 -11.10 2.18
C ILE A 296 -7.76 -12.05 1.06
N LEU A 297 -8.21 -11.52 -0.08
CA LEU A 297 -8.63 -12.36 -1.21
C LEU A 297 -7.46 -13.16 -1.80
N PRO A 298 -6.28 -12.56 -2.08
CA PRO A 298 -5.11 -13.33 -2.49
C PRO A 298 -4.71 -14.43 -1.50
N MET A 299 -4.75 -14.16 -0.20
CA MET A 299 -4.36 -15.15 0.81
C MET A 299 -5.37 -16.29 0.93
N LEU A 300 -6.66 -15.99 0.97
CA LEU A 300 -7.69 -17.05 0.99
C LEU A 300 -7.69 -17.87 -0.31
N SER A 301 -7.49 -17.25 -1.47
CA SER A 301 -7.37 -17.99 -2.74
C SER A 301 -6.12 -18.88 -2.79
N ARG A 302 -5.01 -18.45 -2.19
CA ARG A 302 -3.75 -19.21 -2.20
C ARG A 302 -3.77 -20.43 -1.28
N TYR A 303 -4.47 -20.35 -0.16
CA TYR A 303 -4.42 -21.36 0.88
C TYR A 303 -5.73 -22.14 1.07
N GLY A 304 -6.76 -21.88 0.27
CA GLY A 304 -8.03 -22.60 0.26
C GLY A 304 -9.16 -21.94 0.96
#